data_2637b00cf91bc1f5a653866dfeb674c7
#
_entry.id   2637b00cf91bc1f5a653866dfeb674c7
#
_cell.length_a   1.000
_cell.length_b   1.000
_cell.length_c   1.000
_cell.angle_alpha   90.00
_cell.angle_beta   90.00
_cell.angle_gamma   90.00
#
_symmetry.space_group_name_H-M   'P 1'
#
loop_
_entity.id
_entity.type
_entity.pdbx_description
1 polymer ?
#
loop_
_entity_poly.entity_id
_entity_poly.type
_entity_poly.pdbx_seq_one_letter_code
_entity_poly.pdbx_strand_id
1 'polypeptide(L)'
;GRGFAALRDAINAEYFGGESSRDNLLIVPGAMNGLDLLAQSVDIERLYLPVYYWGCYFKLLTIRGVQRAEYPSLDRLESMIPRLTGCGVLICDPGNPLGQKYDDARLLALLRKLDAAGVTVFFDSPYRRVFRDATDTFYREIRPLRNVAIVESFSKSMGLSGQRIGFIHTTDPGLYAELEKRTMYTNNGVNAFAQTLVLRLLTTPEG
;
A
#
# COMPACT_ATOMS: atom_id res chain seq x y z
N GLY A 1 9.27 12.08 10.30
CA GLY A 1 8.34 12.99 9.68
C GLY A 1 7.58 12.37 8.52
N ARG A 2 6.56 13.08 8.06
CA ARG A 2 5.60 12.62 7.02
C ARG A 2 6.19 12.53 5.61
N GLY A 3 7.38 13.07 5.38
CA GLY A 3 7.95 13.36 4.07
C GLY A 3 7.61 14.76 3.59
N PHE A 4 8.27 15.19 2.51
CA PHE A 4 8.10 16.54 1.97
C PHE A 4 6.65 16.80 1.54
N ALA A 5 6.11 17.96 1.92
CA ALA A 5 4.75 18.35 1.54
C ALA A 5 4.58 18.41 0.01
N ALA A 6 5.54 19.01 -0.70
CA ALA A 6 5.52 19.09 -2.15
C ALA A 6 5.53 17.71 -2.83
N LEU A 7 6.27 16.73 -2.28
CA LEU A 7 6.26 15.36 -2.80
C LEU A 7 4.90 14.70 -2.59
N ARG A 8 4.29 14.85 -1.42
CA ARG A 8 2.96 14.30 -1.14
C ARG A 8 1.88 14.93 -2.01
N ASP A 9 2.00 16.24 -2.33
CA ASP A 9 1.11 16.90 -3.29
C ASP A 9 1.30 16.36 -4.71
N ALA A 10 2.54 16.16 -5.15
CA ALA A 10 2.84 15.58 -6.45
C ALA A 10 2.33 14.12 -6.58
N ILE A 11 2.47 13.32 -5.53
CA ILE A 11 1.90 11.97 -5.48
C ILE A 11 0.37 12.03 -5.53
N ASN A 12 -0.27 12.94 -4.80
CA ASN A 12 -1.71 13.11 -4.87
C ASN A 12 -2.17 13.46 -6.28
N ALA A 13 -1.49 14.38 -6.95
CA ALA A 13 -1.82 14.76 -8.33
C ALA A 13 -1.66 13.57 -9.30
N GLU A 14 -0.53 12.86 -9.25
CA GLU A 14 -0.20 11.80 -10.21
C GLU A 14 -0.97 10.50 -9.98
N TYR A 15 -1.11 10.06 -8.73
CA TYR A 15 -1.70 8.75 -8.39
C TYR A 15 -3.20 8.84 -8.10
N PHE A 16 -3.66 9.97 -7.59
CA PHE A 16 -5.05 10.15 -7.13
C PHE A 16 -5.79 11.26 -7.89
N GLY A 17 -5.17 11.84 -8.93
CA GLY A 17 -5.79 12.92 -9.72
C GLY A 17 -6.11 14.18 -8.93
N GLY A 18 -5.39 14.41 -7.82
CA GLY A 18 -5.67 15.52 -6.90
C GLY A 18 -6.89 15.32 -5.98
N GLU A 19 -7.55 14.16 -6.07
CA GLU A 19 -8.79 13.89 -5.33
C GLU A 19 -8.58 13.39 -3.89
N SER A 20 -7.34 13.14 -3.48
CA SER A 20 -7.00 12.82 -2.09
C SER A 20 -6.45 14.05 -1.37
N SER A 21 -5.84 13.85 -0.21
CA SER A 21 -5.12 14.88 0.55
C SER A 21 -3.69 14.44 0.80
N ARG A 22 -2.75 15.42 0.85
CA ARG A 22 -1.39 15.14 1.33
C ARG A 22 -1.38 14.56 2.74
N ASP A 23 -2.41 14.83 3.54
CA ASP A 23 -2.50 14.35 4.92
C ASP A 23 -2.97 12.89 5.04
N ASN A 24 -3.31 12.27 3.90
CA ASN A 24 -3.54 10.83 3.78
C ASN A 24 -2.30 10.08 3.27
N LEU A 25 -1.21 10.79 2.97
CA LEU A 25 0.00 10.26 2.37
C LEU A 25 1.18 10.33 3.34
N LEU A 26 1.87 9.21 3.50
CA LEU A 26 3.07 9.08 4.32
C LEU A 26 4.20 8.52 3.45
N ILE A 27 5.33 9.23 3.37
CA ILE A 27 6.51 8.74 2.68
C ILE A 27 7.24 7.75 3.58
N VAL A 28 7.63 6.60 3.01
CA VAL A 28 8.28 5.51 3.74
C VAL A 28 9.55 5.03 3.01
N PRO A 29 10.50 4.38 3.70
CA PRO A 29 11.70 3.81 3.09
C PRO A 29 11.42 2.57 2.23
N GLY A 30 10.58 2.72 1.19
CA GLY A 30 10.13 1.65 0.31
C GLY A 30 8.95 0.83 0.86
N ALA A 31 8.32 0.05 -0.02
CA ALA A 31 7.12 -0.73 0.33
C ALA A 31 7.35 -1.74 1.47
N MET A 32 8.51 -2.39 1.53
CA MET A 32 8.82 -3.32 2.63
C MET A 32 8.72 -2.67 4.01
N ASN A 33 9.28 -1.46 4.16
CA ASN A 33 9.14 -0.72 5.41
C ASN A 33 7.68 -0.28 5.63
N GLY A 34 6.99 0.11 4.57
CA GLY A 34 5.56 0.44 4.65
C GLY A 34 4.71 -0.72 5.16
N LEU A 35 4.93 -1.93 4.64
CA LEU A 35 4.24 -3.14 5.09
C LEU A 35 4.61 -3.50 6.54
N ASP A 36 5.86 -3.32 6.91
CA ASP A 36 6.33 -3.55 8.28
C ASP A 36 5.67 -2.58 9.27
N LEU A 37 5.59 -1.31 8.91
CA LEU A 37 4.91 -0.29 9.72
C LEU A 37 3.40 -0.60 9.86
N LEU A 38 2.74 -1.02 8.77
CA LEU A 38 1.35 -1.45 8.82
C LEU A 38 1.16 -2.63 9.77
N ALA A 39 1.98 -3.68 9.63
CA ALA A 39 1.91 -4.87 10.50
C ALA A 39 2.08 -4.54 11.98
N GLN A 40 2.81 -3.47 12.30
CA GLN A 40 2.98 -2.98 13.67
C GLN A 40 1.86 -2.05 14.16
N SER A 41 1.11 -1.45 13.23
CA SER A 41 0.17 -0.36 13.55
C SER A 41 -1.29 -0.81 13.62
N VAL A 42 -1.61 -2.01 13.13
CA VAL A 42 -2.95 -2.58 13.15
C VAL A 42 -3.07 -3.64 14.23
N ASP A 43 -4.24 -3.70 14.84
CA ASP A 43 -4.60 -4.74 15.81
C ASP A 43 -5.40 -5.82 15.07
N ILE A 44 -4.69 -6.84 14.60
CA ILE A 44 -5.28 -7.97 13.86
C ILE A 44 -4.81 -9.29 14.45
N GLU A 45 -5.73 -10.25 14.55
CA GLU A 45 -5.41 -11.60 15.02
C GLU A 45 -4.46 -12.32 14.05
N ARG A 46 -4.72 -12.19 12.75
CA ARG A 46 -3.89 -12.76 11.67
C ARG A 46 -4.02 -11.99 10.38
N LEU A 47 -3.03 -12.15 9.51
CA LEU A 47 -3.06 -11.61 8.15
C LEU A 47 -3.22 -12.75 7.13
N TYR A 48 -4.24 -12.64 6.29
CA TYR A 48 -4.47 -13.57 5.17
C TYR A 48 -3.67 -13.14 3.95
N LEU A 49 -2.88 -14.06 3.40
CA LEU A 49 -2.06 -13.90 2.20
C LEU A 49 -2.64 -14.71 1.04
N PRO A 50 -2.42 -14.34 -0.24
CA PRO A 50 -2.70 -15.25 -1.34
C PRO A 50 -1.82 -16.50 -1.22
N VAL A 51 -2.24 -17.66 -1.77
CA VAL A 51 -1.46 -18.92 -1.68
C VAL A 51 -0.08 -18.79 -2.30
N TYR A 52 0.02 -17.99 -3.38
CA TYR A 52 1.30 -17.65 -4.00
C TYR A 52 1.63 -16.20 -3.69
N TYR A 53 2.67 -15.98 -2.92
CA TYR A 53 3.08 -14.66 -2.48
C TYR A 53 4.59 -14.50 -2.46
N TRP A 54 5.04 -13.27 -2.43
CA TRP A 54 6.46 -12.94 -2.27
C TRP A 54 6.96 -13.36 -0.89
N GLY A 55 8.01 -14.21 -0.86
CA GLY A 55 8.50 -14.82 0.38
C GLY A 55 8.89 -13.84 1.49
N CYS A 56 9.11 -12.57 1.16
CA CYS A 56 9.39 -11.56 2.18
C CYS A 56 8.20 -11.25 3.08
N TYR A 57 6.96 -11.40 2.62
CA TYR A 57 5.78 -11.24 3.50
C TYR A 57 5.83 -12.24 4.66
N PHE A 58 6.14 -13.49 4.35
CA PHE A 58 6.31 -14.53 5.37
C PHE A 58 7.37 -14.16 6.40
N LYS A 59 8.54 -13.71 5.94
CA LYS A 59 9.66 -13.34 6.82
C LYS A 59 9.31 -12.16 7.71
N LEU A 60 8.68 -11.13 7.14
CA LEU A 60 8.22 -9.95 7.87
C LEU A 60 7.24 -10.33 8.97
N LEU A 61 6.20 -11.09 8.65
CA LEU A 61 5.18 -11.51 9.62
C LEU A 61 5.79 -12.38 10.73
N THR A 62 6.75 -13.26 10.38
CA THR A 62 7.47 -14.07 11.36
C THR A 62 8.25 -13.20 12.34
N ILE A 63 8.98 -12.18 11.84
CA ILE A 63 9.74 -11.24 12.69
C ILE A 63 8.80 -10.46 13.62
N ARG A 64 7.61 -10.12 13.15
CA ARG A 64 6.63 -9.35 13.93
C ARG A 64 5.72 -10.18 14.81
N GLY A 65 5.82 -11.51 14.74
CA GLY A 65 4.96 -12.42 15.50
C GLY A 65 3.49 -12.38 15.05
N VAL A 66 3.22 -11.90 13.84
CA VAL A 66 1.87 -11.85 13.28
C VAL A 66 1.49 -13.22 12.73
N GLN A 67 0.36 -13.75 13.20
CA GLN A 67 -0.19 -15.00 12.67
C GLN A 67 -0.60 -14.83 11.21
N ARG A 68 -0.48 -15.89 10.43
CA ARG A 68 -0.88 -15.87 9.02
C ARG A 68 -1.80 -17.02 8.66
N ALA A 69 -2.60 -16.80 7.62
CA ALA A 69 -3.37 -17.81 6.91
C ALA A 69 -3.34 -17.49 5.41
N GLU A 70 -3.92 -18.33 4.59
CA GLU A 70 -3.87 -18.19 3.14
C GLU A 70 -5.27 -18.25 2.54
N TYR A 71 -5.43 -17.57 1.39
CA TYR A 71 -6.62 -17.66 0.55
C TYR A 71 -6.22 -18.04 -0.89
N PRO A 72 -6.94 -18.99 -1.55
CA PRO A 72 -6.52 -19.51 -2.84
C PRO A 72 -6.97 -18.64 -4.04
N SER A 73 -8.01 -17.81 -3.88
CA SER A 73 -8.55 -16.95 -4.94
C SER A 73 -9.34 -15.78 -4.36
N LEU A 74 -9.63 -14.76 -5.19
CA LEU A 74 -10.48 -13.64 -4.77
C LEU A 74 -11.91 -14.09 -4.47
N ASP A 75 -12.44 -15.07 -5.20
CA ASP A 75 -13.80 -15.60 -4.95
C ASP A 75 -13.85 -16.31 -3.61
N ARG A 76 -12.82 -17.08 -3.29
CA ARG A 76 -12.73 -17.74 -1.99
C ARG A 76 -12.56 -16.73 -0.86
N LEU A 77 -11.72 -15.72 -1.06
CA LEU A 77 -11.55 -14.62 -0.11
C LEU A 77 -12.89 -13.91 0.16
N GLU A 78 -13.65 -13.61 -0.89
CA GLU A 78 -14.97 -12.99 -0.76
C GLU A 78 -15.93 -13.86 0.07
N SER A 79 -15.95 -15.16 -0.18
CA SER A 79 -16.80 -16.10 0.59
C SER A 79 -16.41 -16.21 2.07
N MET A 80 -15.17 -15.82 2.40
CA MET A 80 -14.64 -15.85 3.77
C MET A 80 -14.94 -14.57 4.57
N ILE A 81 -15.39 -13.49 3.94
CA ILE A 81 -15.61 -12.18 4.59
C ILE A 81 -16.32 -12.28 5.95
N PRO A 82 -17.41 -13.07 6.11
CA PRO A 82 -18.07 -13.18 7.41
C PRO A 82 -17.20 -13.74 8.55
N ARG A 83 -16.07 -14.36 8.21
CA ARG A 83 -15.12 -14.97 9.17
C ARG A 83 -13.85 -14.14 9.36
N LEU A 84 -13.73 -12.98 8.69
CA LEU A 84 -12.53 -12.14 8.72
C LEU A 84 -12.59 -11.04 9.78
N THR A 85 -13.57 -11.03 10.65
CA THR A 85 -13.66 -10.08 11.78
C THR A 85 -12.40 -10.15 12.62
N GLY A 86 -11.76 -9.02 12.86
CA GLY A 86 -10.50 -8.93 13.61
C GLY A 86 -9.26 -9.43 12.84
N CYS A 87 -9.41 -9.80 11.57
CA CYS A 87 -8.31 -10.21 10.72
C CYS A 87 -7.95 -9.12 9.70
N GLY A 88 -6.75 -9.24 9.12
CA GLY A 88 -6.33 -8.46 7.97
C GLY A 88 -6.18 -9.33 6.72
N VAL A 89 -6.13 -8.68 5.57
CA VAL A 89 -5.91 -9.31 4.27
C VAL A 89 -4.83 -8.53 3.54
N LEU A 90 -3.85 -9.23 2.97
CA LEU A 90 -2.90 -8.63 2.02
C LEU A 90 -3.30 -9.03 0.60
N ILE A 91 -3.44 -8.05 -0.26
CA ILE A 91 -3.66 -8.24 -1.70
C ILE A 91 -2.52 -7.56 -2.44
N CYS A 92 -1.82 -8.32 -3.30
CA CYS A 92 -0.77 -7.79 -4.17
C CYS A 92 -1.28 -7.82 -5.61
N ASP A 93 -1.39 -6.63 -6.26
CA ASP A 93 -1.85 -6.53 -7.65
C ASP A 93 -1.07 -5.48 -8.44
N PRO A 94 -0.41 -5.86 -9.53
CA PRO A 94 -0.13 -7.24 -10.01
C PRO A 94 0.66 -8.10 -9.02
N GLY A 95 0.35 -9.39 -8.98
CA GLY A 95 0.87 -10.33 -8.00
C GLY A 95 2.31 -10.81 -8.28
N ASN A 96 3.07 -11.02 -7.22
CA ASN A 96 4.38 -11.65 -7.24
C ASN A 96 4.33 -12.97 -6.45
N PRO A 97 4.71 -14.14 -6.99
CA PRO A 97 5.57 -14.34 -8.16
C PRO A 97 4.85 -14.56 -9.49
N LEU A 98 3.53 -14.68 -9.54
CA LEU A 98 2.81 -15.14 -10.71
C LEU A 98 2.70 -14.09 -11.83
N GLY A 99 2.92 -12.81 -11.54
CA GLY A 99 2.69 -11.73 -12.51
C GLY A 99 1.22 -11.51 -12.88
N GLN A 100 0.31 -12.15 -12.17
CA GLN A 100 -1.12 -12.05 -12.43
C GLN A 100 -1.61 -10.65 -12.07
N LYS A 101 -2.33 -10.03 -13.00
CA LYS A 101 -3.12 -8.85 -12.79
C LYS A 101 -4.61 -9.23 -12.71
N TYR A 102 -5.27 -8.83 -11.65
CA TYR A 102 -6.71 -9.00 -11.53
C TYR A 102 -7.47 -8.00 -12.41
N ASP A 103 -8.70 -8.33 -12.78
CA ASP A 103 -9.64 -7.38 -13.35
C ASP A 103 -9.95 -6.29 -12.33
N ASP A 104 -9.84 -5.02 -12.74
CA ASP A 104 -9.97 -3.88 -11.83
C ASP A 104 -11.39 -3.75 -11.26
N ALA A 105 -12.41 -4.00 -12.06
CA ALA A 105 -13.79 -3.93 -11.59
C ALA A 105 -14.08 -5.02 -10.55
N ARG A 106 -13.59 -6.24 -10.79
CA ARG A 106 -13.70 -7.36 -9.86
C ARG A 106 -12.97 -7.08 -8.54
N LEU A 107 -11.74 -6.57 -8.64
CA LEU A 107 -10.92 -6.26 -7.47
C LEU A 107 -11.53 -5.12 -6.65
N LEU A 108 -12.01 -4.06 -7.31
CA LEU A 108 -12.68 -2.94 -6.67
C LEU A 108 -13.95 -3.39 -5.93
N ALA A 109 -14.77 -4.26 -6.55
CA ALA A 109 -15.97 -4.79 -5.92
C ALA A 109 -15.62 -5.57 -4.64
N LEU A 110 -14.57 -6.37 -4.66
CA LEU A 110 -14.10 -7.10 -3.48
C LEU A 110 -13.58 -6.15 -2.38
N LEU A 111 -12.75 -5.17 -2.74
CA LEU A 111 -12.20 -4.20 -1.79
C LEU A 111 -13.32 -3.41 -1.08
N ARG A 112 -14.36 -3.02 -1.82
CA ARG A 112 -15.55 -2.37 -1.24
C ARG A 112 -16.28 -3.27 -0.23
N LYS A 113 -16.40 -4.57 -0.52
CA LYS A 113 -17.02 -5.54 0.40
C LYS A 113 -16.17 -5.75 1.65
N LEU A 114 -14.85 -5.85 1.51
CA LEU A 114 -13.93 -5.96 2.64
C LEU A 114 -13.98 -4.70 3.52
N ASP A 115 -13.96 -3.53 2.90
CA ASP A 115 -14.07 -2.24 3.61
C ASP A 115 -15.40 -2.12 4.36
N ALA A 116 -16.53 -2.44 3.72
CA ALA A 116 -17.85 -2.42 4.35
C ALA A 116 -17.97 -3.41 5.53
N ALA A 117 -17.22 -4.50 5.50
CA ALA A 117 -17.15 -5.48 6.58
C ALA A 117 -16.13 -5.10 7.69
N GLY A 118 -15.43 -3.96 7.56
CA GLY A 118 -14.42 -3.51 8.51
C GLY A 118 -13.14 -4.34 8.51
N VAL A 119 -12.87 -5.06 7.41
CA VAL A 119 -11.65 -5.88 7.27
C VAL A 119 -10.49 -4.99 6.84
N THR A 120 -9.41 -5.01 7.61
CA THR A 120 -8.19 -4.27 7.28
C THR A 120 -7.51 -4.88 6.05
N VAL A 121 -7.24 -4.08 5.03
CA VAL A 121 -6.58 -4.53 3.79
C VAL A 121 -5.24 -3.81 3.62
N PHE A 122 -4.16 -4.59 3.45
CA PHE A 122 -2.87 -4.13 2.96
C PHE A 122 -2.87 -4.33 1.45
N PHE A 123 -3.03 -3.26 0.71
CA PHE A 123 -3.00 -3.29 -0.76
C PHE A 123 -1.60 -2.95 -1.23
N ASP A 124 -0.80 -3.98 -1.52
CA ASP A 124 0.58 -3.84 -2.00
C ASP A 124 0.61 -3.80 -3.54
N SER A 125 1.10 -2.71 -4.10
CA SER A 125 0.97 -2.46 -5.53
C SER A 125 2.26 -1.95 -6.19
N PRO A 126 3.41 -2.63 -6.00
CA PRO A 126 4.70 -2.13 -6.50
C PRO A 126 4.86 -2.21 -8.01
N TYR A 127 3.99 -2.94 -8.70
CA TYR A 127 4.12 -3.20 -10.14
C TYR A 127 3.07 -2.49 -10.99
N ARG A 128 2.01 -1.95 -10.39
CA ARG A 128 0.89 -1.37 -11.13
C ARG A 128 1.30 -0.22 -12.05
N ARG A 129 2.25 0.59 -11.62
CA ARG A 129 2.72 1.77 -12.36
C ARG A 129 3.98 1.52 -13.18
N VAL A 130 4.41 0.28 -13.34
CA VAL A 130 5.55 -0.07 -14.23
C VAL A 130 5.22 0.23 -15.69
N PHE A 131 3.98 -0.03 -16.09
CA PHE A 131 3.43 0.39 -17.37
C PHE A 131 2.46 1.52 -17.12
N ARG A 132 2.91 2.76 -17.34
CA ARG A 132 2.07 3.93 -17.11
C ARG A 132 0.89 3.92 -18.07
N ASP A 133 -0.31 3.89 -17.53
CA ASP A 133 -1.56 4.08 -18.23
C ASP A 133 -2.24 5.35 -17.69
N ALA A 134 -2.32 6.39 -18.53
CA ALA A 134 -2.94 7.65 -18.15
C ALA A 134 -4.45 7.51 -17.86
N THR A 135 -5.07 6.41 -18.32
CA THR A 135 -6.49 6.12 -18.08
C THR A 135 -6.73 5.33 -16.81
N ASP A 136 -5.67 4.86 -16.13
CA ASP A 136 -5.79 4.11 -14.88
C ASP A 136 -6.30 5.02 -13.76
N THR A 137 -7.53 4.74 -13.31
CA THR A 137 -8.19 5.46 -12.21
C THR A 137 -8.32 4.63 -10.95
N PHE A 138 -7.71 3.45 -10.89
CA PHE A 138 -7.94 2.47 -9.82
C PHE A 138 -7.61 3.04 -8.42
N TYR A 139 -6.50 3.76 -8.26
CA TYR A 139 -6.18 4.38 -6.98
C TYR A 139 -7.19 5.44 -6.56
N ARG A 140 -7.77 6.19 -7.50
CA ARG A 140 -8.85 7.15 -7.21
C ARG A 140 -10.10 6.43 -6.70
N GLU A 141 -10.41 5.26 -7.29
CA GLU A 141 -11.56 4.44 -6.93
C GLU A 141 -11.45 3.84 -5.52
N ILE A 142 -10.25 3.40 -5.12
CA ILE A 142 -10.03 2.76 -3.82
C ILE A 142 -9.65 3.73 -2.71
N ARG A 143 -9.23 4.97 -3.04
CA ARG A 143 -8.79 5.95 -2.03
C ARG A 143 -9.80 6.23 -0.90
N PRO A 144 -11.14 6.23 -1.14
CA PRO A 144 -12.09 6.54 -0.06
C PRO A 144 -12.32 5.36 0.90
N LEU A 145 -11.81 4.16 0.59
CA LEU A 145 -12.01 2.97 1.41
C LEU A 145 -11.16 3.06 2.67
N ARG A 146 -11.81 3.25 3.82
CA ARG A 146 -11.14 3.55 5.08
C ARG A 146 -10.26 2.43 5.58
N ASN A 147 -10.68 1.17 5.36
CA ASN A 147 -9.95 0.00 5.84
C ASN A 147 -8.89 -0.51 4.85
N VAL A 148 -8.70 0.19 3.72
CA VAL A 148 -7.69 -0.16 2.70
C VAL A 148 -6.51 0.79 2.80
N ALA A 149 -5.37 0.26 3.23
CA ALA A 149 -4.09 0.97 3.18
C ALA A 149 -3.36 0.60 1.89
N ILE A 150 -3.10 1.58 1.02
CA ILE A 150 -2.36 1.40 -0.23
C ILE A 150 -0.88 1.54 0.08
N VAL A 151 -0.07 0.57 -0.34
CA VAL A 151 1.38 0.61 -0.25
C VAL A 151 1.96 0.61 -1.66
N GLU A 152 2.74 1.63 -1.98
CA GLU A 152 3.37 1.78 -3.29
C GLU A 152 4.88 1.98 -3.15
N SER A 153 5.63 1.58 -4.17
CA SER A 153 7.07 1.69 -4.21
C SER A 153 7.57 2.26 -5.53
N PHE A 154 8.45 3.24 -5.46
CA PHE A 154 9.14 3.76 -6.64
C PHE A 154 10.29 2.86 -7.12
N SER A 155 10.53 1.74 -6.42
CA SER A 155 11.59 0.78 -6.75
C SER A 155 11.44 0.16 -8.14
N LYS A 156 10.20 -0.08 -8.57
CA LYS A 156 9.87 -0.74 -9.85
C LYS A 156 9.43 0.26 -10.90
N SER A 157 8.46 1.11 -10.57
CA SER A 157 7.89 2.07 -11.51
C SER A 157 8.90 3.13 -11.99
N MET A 158 9.88 3.48 -11.16
CA MET A 158 10.90 4.50 -11.50
C MET A 158 12.34 3.93 -11.49
N GLY A 159 12.52 2.62 -11.33
CA GLY A 159 13.85 2.02 -11.27
C GLY A 159 14.69 2.43 -10.04
N LEU A 160 14.07 2.96 -8.98
CA LEU A 160 14.74 3.55 -7.83
C LEU A 160 14.90 2.57 -6.65
N SER A 161 15.16 1.29 -6.94
CA SER A 161 15.24 0.24 -5.91
C SER A 161 16.24 0.55 -4.80
N GLY A 162 17.43 1.08 -5.16
CA GLY A 162 18.48 1.44 -4.20
C GLY A 162 18.17 2.66 -3.35
N GLN A 163 17.25 3.52 -3.77
CA GLN A 163 16.91 4.77 -3.08
C GLN A 163 15.99 4.57 -1.87
N ARG A 164 15.38 3.38 -1.74
CA ARG A 164 14.50 3.02 -0.62
C ARG A 164 13.43 4.08 -0.36
N ILE A 165 12.53 4.28 -1.33
CA ILE A 165 11.44 5.25 -1.24
C ILE A 165 10.13 4.68 -1.79
N GLY A 166 9.04 4.99 -1.10
CA GLY A 166 7.67 4.63 -1.42
C GLY A 166 6.70 5.45 -0.59
N PHE A 167 5.43 5.10 -0.64
CA PHE A 167 4.43 5.77 0.20
C PHE A 167 3.34 4.80 0.69
N ILE A 168 2.69 5.19 1.77
CA ILE A 168 1.42 4.63 2.22
C ILE A 168 0.35 5.70 2.04
N HIS A 169 -0.82 5.29 1.54
CA HIS A 169 -2.03 6.09 1.56
C HIS A 169 -3.08 5.41 2.44
N THR A 170 -3.66 6.17 3.36
CA THR A 170 -4.80 5.75 4.17
C THR A 170 -5.69 6.93 4.52
N THR A 171 -7.00 6.73 4.53
CA THR A 171 -7.98 7.70 4.99
C THR A 171 -8.44 7.46 6.43
N ASP A 172 -7.89 6.43 7.10
CA ASP A 172 -8.11 6.22 8.53
C ASP A 172 -7.17 7.13 9.34
N PRO A 173 -7.68 8.14 10.05
CA PRO A 173 -6.84 9.08 10.79
C PRO A 173 -6.14 8.43 11.99
N GLY A 174 -6.73 7.39 12.59
CA GLY A 174 -6.11 6.63 13.67
C GLY A 174 -4.91 5.83 13.19
N LEU A 175 -5.08 5.08 12.10
CA LEU A 175 -3.99 4.37 11.46
C LEU A 175 -2.89 5.32 10.99
N TYR A 176 -3.27 6.44 10.37
CA TYR A 176 -2.28 7.43 9.91
C TYR A 176 -1.41 7.96 11.07
N ALA A 177 -2.03 8.29 12.20
CA ALA A 177 -1.32 8.80 13.36
C ALA A 177 -0.32 7.76 13.92
N GLU A 178 -0.71 6.49 14.00
CA GLU A 178 0.20 5.41 14.42
C GLU A 178 1.35 5.20 13.44
N LEU A 179 1.08 5.21 12.13
CA LEU A 179 2.11 5.10 11.09
C LEU A 179 3.10 6.27 11.15
N GLU A 180 2.62 7.50 11.30
CA GLU A 180 3.46 8.69 11.43
C GLU A 180 4.37 8.61 12.65
N LYS A 181 3.81 8.27 13.81
CA LYS A 181 4.54 8.10 15.06
C LYS A 181 5.64 7.04 14.91
N ARG A 182 5.32 5.87 14.35
CA ARG A 182 6.30 4.81 14.13
C ARG A 182 7.39 5.22 13.15
N THR A 183 7.02 5.84 12.03
CA THR A 183 8.01 6.36 11.05
C THR A 183 8.96 7.35 11.71
N MET A 184 8.46 8.23 12.56
CA MET A 184 9.29 9.21 13.26
C MET A 184 10.30 8.53 14.17
N TYR A 185 9.87 7.57 14.99
CA TYR A 185 10.72 6.98 16.03
C TYR A 185 11.54 5.77 15.58
N THR A 186 11.25 5.17 14.43
CA THR A 186 12.08 4.08 13.88
C THR A 186 13.03 4.54 12.78
N ASN A 187 12.59 5.47 11.94
CA ASN A 187 13.34 5.89 10.75
C ASN A 187 13.82 7.35 10.82
N ASN A 188 13.24 8.15 11.73
CA ASN A 188 13.47 9.60 11.83
C ASN A 188 13.24 10.35 10.50
N GLY A 189 12.45 9.77 9.59
CA GLY A 189 12.17 10.31 8.27
C GLY A 189 12.79 9.49 7.13
N VAL A 190 12.62 9.99 5.92
CA VAL A 190 13.08 9.34 4.69
C VAL A 190 14.14 10.19 4.01
N ASN A 191 15.06 9.55 3.33
CA ASN A 191 16.17 10.17 2.58
C ASN A 191 15.67 11.37 1.77
N ALA A 192 16.18 12.56 2.08
CA ALA A 192 15.79 13.82 1.43
C ALA A 192 16.18 13.87 -0.05
N PHE A 193 17.32 13.29 -0.41
CA PHE A 193 17.75 13.20 -1.81
C PHE A 193 16.76 12.37 -2.63
N ALA A 194 16.38 11.19 -2.13
CA ALA A 194 15.39 10.33 -2.79
C ALA A 194 14.04 11.03 -2.95
N GLN A 195 13.59 11.77 -1.93
CA GLN A 195 12.35 12.56 -2.01
C GLN A 195 12.43 13.65 -3.07
N THR A 196 13.55 14.37 -3.13
CA THR A 196 13.78 15.42 -4.16
C THR A 196 13.81 14.81 -5.56
N LEU A 197 14.47 13.66 -5.72
CA LEU A 197 14.55 12.97 -7.00
C LEU A 197 13.16 12.56 -7.50
N VAL A 198 12.37 11.88 -6.65
CA VAL A 198 11.00 11.47 -7.01
C VAL A 198 10.12 12.68 -7.30
N LEU A 199 10.21 13.74 -6.49
CA LEU A 199 9.48 14.99 -6.74
C LEU A 199 9.79 15.54 -8.14
N ARG A 200 11.04 15.60 -8.53
CA ARG A 200 11.43 16.06 -9.86
C ARG A 200 10.88 15.14 -10.95
N LEU A 201 11.00 13.82 -10.79
CA LEU A 201 10.45 12.87 -11.76
C LEU A 201 8.92 12.99 -11.94
N LEU A 202 8.20 13.40 -10.90
CA LEU A 202 6.75 13.57 -10.97
C LEU A 202 6.32 14.94 -11.50
N THR A 203 7.18 15.95 -11.47
CA THR A 203 6.78 17.35 -11.72
C THR A 203 7.49 18.01 -12.90
N THR A 204 8.47 17.34 -13.54
CA THR A 204 9.18 17.88 -14.70
C THR A 204 8.88 17.09 -15.97
N PRO A 205 8.96 17.73 -17.16
CA PRO A 205 8.72 17.08 -18.45
C PRO A 205 9.68 15.90 -18.73
N GLU A 206 10.88 15.94 -18.17
CA GLU A 206 11.89 14.88 -18.31
C GLU A 206 11.56 13.64 -17.46
N GLY A 207 10.74 13.76 -16.47
CA GLY A 207 10.23 12.65 -15.64
C GLY A 207 8.98 12.03 -16.19
#